data_4c05bbecb9439852590ede098b908cc4
#
_entry.id   4c05bbecb9439852590ede098b908cc4
#
_cell.length_a   1.000
_cell.length_b   1.000
_cell.length_c   1.000
_cell.angle_alpha   90.00
_cell.angle_beta   90.00
_cell.angle_gamma   90.00
#
_symmetry.space_group_name_H-M   'P 1'
#
loop_
_entity.id
_entity.type
_entity.pdbx_description
1 polymer ?
#
loop_
_entity_poly.entity_id
_entity_poly.type
_entity_poly.pdbx_seq_one_letter_code
_entity_poly.pdbx_strand_id
1 'polypeptide(L)'
;MQGPEDDAGLAGKVALISGGGAAGDGIGNGRAAAILLARSGTKVVVADRDLKLAERTVAMIAAEGGTAAALAADVTIESDCRRLVDLTIDRFGRLDLLDNNVGIGSRGNVVDEKPEQYRRVMQINVESMFLLSKYAIPAMIGTAKGGAIVNISSISALRPRGLTTYTTSKAAIIGLTRAMAVDHGGDNIRVNCICPGPMYTPMVYARGMSEAARAQRAKASVLKREGTGWDVGHAVRFLLSDHARYITGQVLVVDGGVTLQAPERESQDR
;
A
#
# COMPACT_ATOMS: atom_id res chain seq x y z
N MET A 1 -5.19 21.23 25.71
CA MET A 1 -5.30 19.88 25.14
C MET A 1 -3.91 19.47 24.65
N GLN A 2 -3.41 18.34 25.12
CA GLN A 2 -2.16 17.79 24.65
C GLN A 2 -2.37 17.18 23.26
N GLY A 3 -1.48 17.46 22.30
CA GLY A 3 -1.50 16.84 20.97
C GLY A 3 -1.02 15.38 21.01
N PRO A 4 -1.04 14.67 19.88
CA PRO A 4 -0.38 13.37 19.74
C PRO A 4 1.10 13.46 20.13
N GLU A 5 1.65 12.38 20.69
CA GLU A 5 3.07 12.26 20.99
C GLU A 5 3.92 12.38 19.72
N ASP A 6 5.23 12.63 19.85
CA ASP A 6 6.14 12.80 18.70
C ASP A 6 6.25 11.56 17.81
N ASP A 7 5.97 10.36 18.35
CA ASP A 7 5.87 9.12 17.60
C ASP A 7 4.58 8.99 16.78
N ALA A 8 3.75 10.01 16.79
CA ALA A 8 2.44 10.07 16.15
C ALA A 8 1.47 8.98 16.65
N GLY A 9 1.65 8.52 17.89
CA GLY A 9 0.85 7.45 18.50
C GLY A 9 1.10 6.07 17.88
N LEU A 10 2.28 5.84 17.31
CA LEU A 10 2.66 4.59 16.65
C LEU A 10 3.45 3.64 17.54
N ALA A 11 4.14 4.15 18.57
CA ALA A 11 4.94 3.33 19.46
C ALA A 11 4.11 2.26 20.17
N GLY A 12 4.61 1.03 20.16
CA GLY A 12 3.96 -0.13 20.77
C GLY A 12 2.77 -0.70 20.02
N LYS A 13 2.27 -0.04 18.96
CA LYS A 13 1.25 -0.61 18.06
C LYS A 13 1.82 -1.76 17.23
N VAL A 14 0.94 -2.57 16.67
CA VAL A 14 1.28 -3.70 15.78
C VAL A 14 0.70 -3.44 14.40
N ALA A 15 1.56 -3.51 13.38
CA ALA A 15 1.20 -3.34 11.97
C ALA A 15 1.38 -4.65 11.20
N LEU A 16 0.42 -4.97 10.33
CA LEU A 16 0.51 -6.00 9.33
C LEU A 16 0.64 -5.35 7.94
N ILE A 17 1.72 -5.67 7.22
CA ILE A 17 2.00 -5.15 5.88
C ILE A 17 1.96 -6.30 4.89
N SER A 18 0.97 -6.32 4.00
CA SER A 18 0.91 -7.29 2.90
C SER A 18 1.73 -6.79 1.70
N GLY A 19 2.54 -7.68 1.09
CA GLY A 19 3.46 -7.28 0.02
C GLY A 19 4.59 -6.39 0.53
N GLY A 20 5.07 -6.66 1.75
CA GLY A 20 6.18 -5.93 2.38
C GLY A 20 7.57 -6.38 1.92
N GLY A 21 7.65 -7.43 1.10
CA GLY A 21 8.87 -7.84 0.40
C GLY A 21 9.18 -6.97 -0.80
N ALA A 22 10.43 -7.01 -1.26
CA ALA A 22 10.84 -6.40 -2.52
C ALA A 22 12.10 -7.10 -3.07
N ALA A 23 12.30 -7.10 -4.39
CA ALA A 23 13.44 -7.73 -5.01
C ALA A 23 14.77 -7.11 -4.54
N GLY A 24 15.73 -7.94 -4.15
CA GLY A 24 17.03 -7.53 -3.65
C GLY A 24 16.93 -6.54 -2.48
N ASP A 25 17.78 -5.53 -2.49
CA ASP A 25 17.81 -4.44 -1.49
C ASP A 25 16.96 -3.23 -1.93
N GLY A 26 16.21 -3.37 -3.02
CA GLY A 26 15.38 -2.31 -3.54
C GLY A 26 14.21 -1.96 -2.60
N ILE A 27 13.83 -0.69 -2.60
CA ILE A 27 12.78 -0.16 -1.75
C ILE A 27 11.46 -0.08 -2.54
N GLY A 28 10.57 -1.06 -2.27
CA GLY A 28 9.18 -1.02 -2.70
C GLY A 28 8.31 -0.26 -1.69
N ASN A 29 7.06 0.02 -2.07
CA ASN A 29 6.15 0.79 -1.21
C ASN A 29 5.90 0.11 0.16
N GLY A 30 5.58 -1.20 0.15
CA GLY A 30 5.33 -1.94 1.38
C GLY A 30 6.59 -2.08 2.25
N ARG A 31 7.78 -2.31 1.65
CA ARG A 31 9.05 -2.32 2.41
C ARG A 31 9.31 -0.97 3.06
N ALA A 32 9.12 0.13 2.34
CA ALA A 32 9.29 1.48 2.89
C ALA A 32 8.32 1.73 4.05
N ALA A 33 7.04 1.37 3.88
CA ALA A 33 6.04 1.48 4.93
C ALA A 33 6.43 0.70 6.18
N ALA A 34 6.87 -0.57 6.02
CA ALA A 34 7.31 -1.43 7.11
C ALA A 34 8.48 -0.83 7.90
N ILE A 35 9.52 -0.34 7.20
CA ILE A 35 10.70 0.28 7.82
C ILE A 35 10.31 1.57 8.56
N LEU A 36 9.51 2.43 7.94
CA LEU A 36 9.12 3.72 8.53
C LEU A 36 8.21 3.55 9.75
N LEU A 37 7.32 2.55 9.75
CA LEU A 37 6.51 2.21 10.92
C LEU A 37 7.40 1.66 12.05
N ALA A 38 8.34 0.77 11.74
CA ALA A 38 9.27 0.23 12.74
C ALA A 38 10.14 1.33 13.37
N ARG A 39 10.62 2.31 12.59
CA ARG A 39 11.33 3.51 13.09
C ARG A 39 10.50 4.36 14.06
N SER A 40 9.16 4.26 13.97
CA SER A 40 8.23 4.92 14.89
C SER A 40 7.86 4.05 16.09
N GLY A 41 8.59 2.98 16.37
CA GLY A 41 8.35 2.08 17.50
C GLY A 41 7.21 1.08 17.31
N THR A 42 6.65 0.98 16.09
CA THR A 42 5.64 -0.03 15.75
C THR A 42 6.30 -1.41 15.59
N LYS A 43 5.68 -2.46 16.13
CA LYS A 43 6.04 -3.83 15.83
C LYS A 43 5.41 -4.24 14.49
N VAL A 44 6.22 -4.77 13.57
CA VAL A 44 5.75 -4.96 12.19
C VAL A 44 5.74 -6.44 11.80
N VAL A 45 4.62 -6.94 11.32
CA VAL A 45 4.55 -8.20 10.56
C VAL A 45 4.66 -7.86 9.08
N VAL A 46 5.70 -8.38 8.45
CA VAL A 46 5.96 -8.27 7.02
C VAL A 46 5.49 -9.54 6.34
N ALA A 47 4.41 -9.47 5.57
CA ALA A 47 3.87 -10.59 4.83
C ALA A 47 4.20 -10.48 3.35
N ASP A 48 4.68 -11.58 2.78
CA ASP A 48 4.87 -11.75 1.34
C ASP A 48 4.66 -13.22 0.98
N ARG A 49 4.28 -13.52 -0.27
CA ARG A 49 4.22 -14.90 -0.74
C ARG A 49 5.61 -15.54 -0.83
N ASP A 50 6.64 -14.74 -1.06
CA ASP A 50 8.04 -15.15 -0.99
C ASP A 50 8.60 -14.74 0.38
N LEU A 51 8.73 -15.73 1.26
CA LEU A 51 9.25 -15.54 2.62
C LEU A 51 10.61 -14.83 2.65
N LYS A 52 11.51 -15.18 1.73
CA LYS A 52 12.86 -14.59 1.67
C LYS A 52 12.83 -13.08 1.46
N LEU A 53 11.86 -12.59 0.67
CA LEU A 53 11.68 -11.15 0.45
C LEU A 53 11.17 -10.44 1.71
N ALA A 54 10.28 -11.08 2.45
CA ALA A 54 9.81 -10.58 3.75
C ALA A 54 10.94 -10.60 4.80
N GLU A 55 11.70 -11.69 4.89
CA GLU A 55 12.87 -11.83 5.79
C GLU A 55 13.92 -10.75 5.51
N ARG A 56 14.16 -10.41 4.25
CA ARG A 56 15.08 -9.32 3.89
C ARG A 56 14.63 -7.97 4.46
N THR A 57 13.31 -7.68 4.39
CA THR A 57 12.75 -6.47 5.00
C THR A 57 12.89 -6.48 6.53
N VAL A 58 12.61 -7.62 7.16
CA VAL A 58 12.79 -7.80 8.61
C VAL A 58 14.24 -7.60 9.03
N ALA A 59 15.20 -8.13 8.26
CA ALA A 59 16.62 -7.93 8.51
C ALA A 59 17.03 -6.45 8.45
N MET A 60 16.48 -5.68 7.49
CA MET A 60 16.70 -4.23 7.41
C MET A 60 16.13 -3.50 8.64
N ILE A 61 14.93 -3.87 9.09
CA ILE A 61 14.30 -3.30 10.29
C ILE A 61 15.14 -3.65 11.55
N ALA A 62 15.57 -4.89 11.67
CA ALA A 62 16.39 -5.33 12.81
C ALA A 62 17.76 -4.63 12.86
N ALA A 63 18.37 -4.36 11.71
CA ALA A 63 19.64 -3.63 11.63
C ALA A 63 19.52 -2.19 12.16
N GLU A 64 18.31 -1.62 12.17
CA GLU A 64 18.02 -0.30 12.74
C GLU A 64 17.46 -0.38 14.18
N GLY A 65 17.46 -1.57 14.80
CA GLY A 65 16.96 -1.78 16.17
C GLY A 65 15.43 -1.91 16.27
N GLY A 66 14.71 -1.96 15.15
CA GLY A 66 13.25 -2.15 15.11
C GLY A 66 12.84 -3.60 15.37
N THR A 67 11.55 -3.80 15.66
CA THR A 67 10.97 -5.13 15.91
C THR A 67 10.06 -5.54 14.75
N ALA A 68 10.38 -6.65 14.09
CA ALA A 68 9.55 -7.18 13.02
C ALA A 68 9.57 -8.71 12.97
N ALA A 69 8.59 -9.29 12.27
CA ALA A 69 8.51 -10.72 11.95
C ALA A 69 8.12 -10.91 10.49
N ALA A 70 8.70 -11.90 9.81
CA ALA A 70 8.36 -12.27 8.44
C ALA A 70 7.38 -13.44 8.44
N LEU A 71 6.34 -13.37 7.60
CA LEU A 71 5.38 -14.45 7.40
C LEU A 71 5.14 -14.69 5.90
N ALA A 72 5.16 -15.95 5.50
CA ALA A 72 4.75 -16.35 4.15
C ALA A 72 3.24 -16.48 4.07
N ALA A 73 2.61 -15.78 3.11
CA ALA A 73 1.19 -15.90 2.84
C ALA A 73 0.86 -15.46 1.41
N ASP A 74 -0.03 -16.19 0.75
CA ASP A 74 -0.69 -15.73 -0.47
C ASP A 74 -2.04 -15.13 -0.08
N VAL A 75 -2.12 -13.79 -0.11
CA VAL A 75 -3.32 -13.04 0.29
C VAL A 75 -4.51 -13.22 -0.68
N THR A 76 -4.35 -13.98 -1.77
CA THR A 76 -5.45 -14.43 -2.63
C THR A 76 -6.14 -15.70 -2.11
N ILE A 77 -5.58 -16.30 -1.06
CA ILE A 77 -6.10 -17.51 -0.41
C ILE A 77 -6.69 -17.12 0.95
N GLU A 78 -8.00 -17.35 1.12
CA GLU A 78 -8.72 -16.92 2.32
C GLU A 78 -8.16 -17.52 3.62
N SER A 79 -7.79 -18.81 3.60
CA SER A 79 -7.18 -19.47 4.77
C SER A 79 -5.83 -18.88 5.15
N ASP A 80 -5.06 -18.40 4.17
CA ASP A 80 -3.79 -17.72 4.41
C ASP A 80 -4.01 -16.35 5.05
N CYS A 81 -5.01 -15.58 4.59
CA CYS A 81 -5.38 -14.31 5.19
C CYS A 81 -5.78 -14.47 6.66
N ARG A 82 -6.60 -15.46 6.98
CA ARG A 82 -6.97 -15.79 8.37
C ARG A 82 -5.74 -16.15 9.20
N ARG A 83 -4.95 -17.12 8.73
CA ARG A 83 -3.73 -17.58 9.42
C ARG A 83 -2.75 -16.44 9.65
N LEU A 84 -2.61 -15.52 8.70
CA LEU A 84 -1.71 -14.36 8.81
C LEU A 84 -2.12 -13.42 9.96
N VAL A 85 -3.42 -13.17 10.13
CA VAL A 85 -3.95 -12.36 11.23
C VAL A 85 -3.77 -13.10 12.56
N ASP A 86 -4.13 -14.40 12.62
CA ASP A 86 -3.98 -15.21 13.83
C ASP A 86 -2.52 -15.23 14.30
N LEU A 87 -1.56 -15.50 13.40
CA LEU A 87 -0.12 -15.48 13.72
C LEU A 87 0.40 -14.10 14.13
N THR A 88 -0.19 -13.01 13.63
CA THR A 88 0.15 -11.65 14.05
C THR A 88 -0.24 -11.43 15.50
N ILE A 89 -1.43 -11.88 15.89
CA ILE A 89 -1.92 -11.78 17.27
C ILE A 89 -1.13 -12.70 18.19
N ASP A 90 -0.87 -13.95 17.79
CA ASP A 90 -0.06 -14.90 18.57
C ASP A 90 1.34 -14.33 18.86
N ARG A 91 1.92 -13.63 17.88
CA ARG A 91 3.27 -13.09 17.99
C ARG A 91 3.36 -11.82 18.84
N PHE A 92 2.40 -10.93 18.74
CA PHE A 92 2.47 -9.57 19.31
C PHE A 92 1.30 -9.19 20.20
N GLY A 93 0.29 -10.07 20.36
CA GLY A 93 -0.85 -9.89 21.26
C GLY A 93 -1.96 -8.99 20.74
N ARG A 94 -1.77 -8.29 19.62
CA ARG A 94 -2.74 -7.33 19.06
C ARG A 94 -2.51 -7.06 17.58
N LEU A 95 -3.49 -6.44 16.93
CA LEU A 95 -3.36 -5.86 15.60
C LEU A 95 -4.02 -4.47 15.60
N ASP A 96 -3.28 -3.43 15.23
CA ASP A 96 -3.74 -2.04 15.20
C ASP A 96 -3.82 -1.47 13.79
N LEU A 97 -2.87 -1.87 12.93
CA LEU A 97 -2.60 -1.20 11.67
C LEU A 97 -2.50 -2.24 10.54
N LEU A 98 -3.11 -1.94 9.39
CA LEU A 98 -3.03 -2.78 8.19
C LEU A 98 -2.65 -1.93 6.98
N ASP A 99 -1.61 -2.35 6.24
CA ASP A 99 -1.28 -1.85 4.91
C ASP A 99 -1.55 -2.94 3.86
N ASN A 100 -2.61 -2.78 3.10
CA ASN A 100 -2.96 -3.60 1.95
C ASN A 100 -2.20 -3.09 0.71
N ASN A 101 -0.99 -3.62 0.47
CA ASN A 101 -0.10 -3.11 -0.56
C ASN A 101 0.10 -4.08 -1.74
N VAL A 102 -0.37 -5.33 -1.66
CA VAL A 102 -0.24 -6.30 -2.75
C VAL A 102 -0.96 -5.83 -4.01
N GLY A 103 -0.30 -5.97 -5.17
CA GLY A 103 -0.92 -5.70 -6.44
C GLY A 103 -0.03 -6.03 -7.63
N ILE A 104 -0.67 -6.29 -8.77
CA ILE A 104 -0.01 -6.52 -10.05
C ILE A 104 -0.56 -5.59 -11.12
N GLY A 105 0.26 -5.31 -12.14
CA GLY A 105 -0.17 -4.57 -13.33
C GLY A 105 -0.84 -5.47 -14.35
N SER A 106 -1.57 -4.87 -15.28
CA SER A 106 -1.98 -5.47 -16.56
C SER A 106 -1.65 -4.52 -17.69
N ARG A 107 -1.75 -5.02 -18.92
CA ARG A 107 -1.60 -4.24 -20.16
C ARG A 107 -2.72 -4.64 -21.11
N GLY A 108 -3.19 -3.70 -21.89
CA GLY A 108 -4.23 -3.93 -22.88
C GLY A 108 -5.49 -3.13 -22.63
N ASN A 109 -6.30 -3.03 -23.67
CA ASN A 109 -7.63 -2.43 -23.64
C ASN A 109 -8.70 -3.54 -23.42
N VAL A 110 -9.97 -3.17 -23.39
CA VAL A 110 -11.07 -4.10 -23.09
C VAL A 110 -11.25 -5.20 -24.14
N VAL A 111 -10.84 -4.96 -25.38
CA VAL A 111 -10.97 -5.92 -26.49
C VAL A 111 -9.85 -6.97 -26.43
N ASP A 112 -8.62 -6.54 -26.13
CA ASP A 112 -7.42 -7.38 -26.16
C ASP A 112 -7.17 -8.13 -24.85
N GLU A 113 -7.77 -7.69 -23.75
CA GLU A 113 -7.56 -8.30 -22.43
C GLU A 113 -8.23 -9.66 -22.33
N LYS A 114 -7.50 -10.67 -21.92
CA LYS A 114 -8.01 -12.03 -21.71
C LYS A 114 -8.86 -12.08 -20.43
N PRO A 115 -10.05 -12.73 -20.46
CA PRO A 115 -10.90 -12.86 -19.27
C PRO A 115 -10.18 -13.47 -18.04
N GLU A 116 -9.26 -14.41 -18.26
CA GLU A 116 -8.46 -15.04 -17.21
C GLU A 116 -7.51 -14.04 -16.55
N GLN A 117 -6.88 -13.15 -17.35
CA GLN A 117 -6.02 -12.10 -16.85
C GLN A 117 -6.82 -11.05 -16.10
N TYR A 118 -8.01 -10.67 -16.59
CA TYR A 118 -8.93 -9.79 -15.89
C TYR A 118 -9.27 -10.35 -14.49
N ARG A 119 -9.72 -11.61 -14.41
CA ARG A 119 -10.06 -12.27 -13.15
C ARG A 119 -8.87 -12.31 -12.19
N ARG A 120 -7.68 -12.68 -12.71
CA ARG A 120 -6.46 -12.75 -11.91
C ARG A 120 -6.07 -11.39 -11.30
N VAL A 121 -6.16 -10.31 -12.09
CA VAL A 121 -5.83 -8.97 -11.58
C VAL A 121 -6.85 -8.52 -10.54
N MET A 122 -8.15 -8.76 -10.76
CA MET A 122 -9.19 -8.46 -9.78
C MET A 122 -8.99 -9.25 -8.49
N GLN A 123 -8.68 -10.53 -8.58
CA GLN A 123 -8.38 -11.38 -7.43
C GLN A 123 -7.19 -10.84 -6.63
N ILE A 124 -6.07 -10.57 -7.30
CA ILE A 124 -4.84 -10.14 -6.60
C ILE A 124 -4.97 -8.70 -6.08
N ASN A 125 -5.57 -7.78 -6.85
CA ASN A 125 -5.58 -6.36 -6.48
C ASN A 125 -6.75 -5.97 -5.56
N VAL A 126 -7.89 -6.65 -5.66
CA VAL A 126 -9.13 -6.25 -4.96
C VAL A 126 -9.56 -7.29 -3.93
N GLU A 127 -9.76 -8.55 -4.37
CA GLU A 127 -10.24 -9.61 -3.49
C GLU A 127 -9.27 -9.88 -2.33
N SER A 128 -7.96 -9.82 -2.58
CA SER A 128 -6.95 -9.97 -1.52
C SER A 128 -7.10 -8.94 -0.40
N MET A 129 -7.38 -7.68 -0.75
CA MET A 129 -7.58 -6.61 0.24
C MET A 129 -8.88 -6.81 1.02
N PHE A 130 -9.93 -7.27 0.34
CA PHE A 130 -11.18 -7.65 1.00
C PHE A 130 -10.95 -8.81 1.97
N LEU A 131 -10.33 -9.90 1.53
CA LEU A 131 -10.09 -11.09 2.35
C LEU A 131 -9.25 -10.78 3.58
N LEU A 132 -8.14 -10.05 3.41
CA LEU A 132 -7.29 -9.72 4.55
C LEU A 132 -8.00 -8.77 5.53
N SER A 133 -8.74 -7.79 5.03
CA SER A 133 -9.52 -6.87 5.88
C SER A 133 -10.65 -7.59 6.62
N LYS A 134 -11.29 -8.58 6.00
CA LYS A 134 -12.35 -9.43 6.61
C LYS A 134 -11.89 -10.06 7.92
N TYR A 135 -10.64 -10.48 8.01
CA TYR A 135 -10.07 -11.08 9.22
C TYR A 135 -9.39 -10.06 10.13
N ALA A 136 -8.77 -9.03 9.55
CA ALA A 136 -8.07 -8.01 10.32
C ALA A 136 -9.02 -7.12 11.14
N ILE A 137 -10.17 -6.73 10.59
CA ILE A 137 -11.10 -5.81 11.28
C ILE A 137 -11.62 -6.40 12.59
N PRO A 138 -12.18 -7.62 12.66
CA PRO A 138 -12.60 -8.23 13.93
C PRO A 138 -11.44 -8.35 14.93
N ALA A 139 -10.25 -8.67 14.46
CA ALA A 139 -9.05 -8.76 15.28
C ALA A 139 -8.65 -7.39 15.87
N MET A 140 -8.68 -6.32 15.08
CA MET A 140 -8.44 -4.95 15.52
C MET A 140 -9.45 -4.52 16.59
N ILE A 141 -10.73 -4.80 16.38
CA ILE A 141 -11.80 -4.50 17.36
C ILE A 141 -11.56 -5.26 18.65
N GLY A 142 -11.29 -6.56 18.57
CA GLY A 142 -11.10 -7.44 19.72
C GLY A 142 -9.86 -7.11 20.56
N THR A 143 -8.72 -6.83 19.90
CA THR A 143 -7.42 -6.72 20.56
C THR A 143 -6.94 -5.28 20.80
N ALA A 144 -7.32 -4.34 19.91
CA ALA A 144 -6.84 -2.95 19.95
C ALA A 144 -7.96 -1.91 20.19
N LYS A 145 -9.23 -2.31 20.19
CA LYS A 145 -10.41 -1.43 20.34
C LYS A 145 -10.55 -0.41 19.21
N GLY A 146 -10.07 -0.76 18.04
CA GLY A 146 -10.08 0.06 16.84
C GLY A 146 -8.80 -0.12 16.01
N GLY A 147 -8.58 0.72 15.02
CA GLY A 147 -7.39 0.62 14.19
C GLY A 147 -7.40 1.52 12.96
N ALA A 148 -6.39 1.34 12.11
CA ALA A 148 -6.32 2.06 10.85
C ALA A 148 -5.86 1.14 9.71
N ILE A 149 -6.50 1.30 8.56
CA ILE A 149 -6.23 0.53 7.34
C ILE A 149 -5.86 1.50 6.21
N VAL A 150 -4.82 1.17 5.47
CA VAL A 150 -4.47 1.84 4.21
C VAL A 150 -4.53 0.82 3.07
N ASN A 151 -5.20 1.19 2.00
CA ASN A 151 -5.28 0.41 0.76
C ASN A 151 -4.48 1.12 -0.34
N ILE A 152 -3.58 0.42 -1.02
CA ILE A 152 -2.76 0.99 -2.08
C ILE A 152 -3.46 0.82 -3.44
N SER A 153 -4.00 1.93 -3.96
CA SER A 153 -4.56 2.05 -5.29
C SER A 153 -3.50 2.53 -6.31
N SER A 154 -3.84 3.45 -7.18
CA SER A 154 -2.97 4.09 -8.18
C SER A 154 -3.65 5.32 -8.76
N ILE A 155 -2.90 6.29 -9.25
CA ILE A 155 -3.44 7.38 -10.07
C ILE A 155 -4.13 6.87 -11.35
N SER A 156 -3.88 5.63 -11.78
CA SER A 156 -4.62 5.02 -12.90
C SER A 156 -6.13 4.90 -12.62
N ALA A 157 -6.55 4.83 -11.36
CA ALA A 157 -7.95 4.88 -10.96
C ALA A 157 -8.61 6.24 -11.23
N LEU A 158 -7.82 7.31 -11.20
CA LEU A 158 -8.27 8.71 -11.34
C LEU A 158 -8.05 9.23 -12.76
N ARG A 159 -6.98 8.78 -13.41
CA ARG A 159 -6.56 9.18 -14.75
C ARG A 159 -6.16 7.94 -15.56
N PRO A 160 -7.12 7.27 -16.21
CA PRO A 160 -6.87 6.08 -17.03
C PRO A 160 -5.89 6.33 -18.18
N ARG A 161 -5.09 5.32 -18.53
CA ARG A 161 -4.07 5.39 -19.58
C ARG A 161 -3.97 4.09 -20.40
N GLY A 162 -5.10 3.53 -20.85
CA GLY A 162 -5.11 2.33 -21.69
C GLY A 162 -4.69 1.04 -20.95
N LEU A 163 -4.98 0.95 -19.67
CA LEU A 163 -4.73 -0.21 -18.82
C LEU A 163 -6.05 -0.65 -18.19
N THR A 164 -7.00 -1.12 -19.02
CA THR A 164 -8.40 -1.31 -18.60
C THR A 164 -8.53 -2.11 -17.30
N THR A 165 -7.99 -3.32 -17.26
CA THR A 165 -8.11 -4.20 -16.10
C THR A 165 -7.44 -3.62 -14.86
N TYR A 166 -6.22 -3.11 -15.00
CA TYR A 166 -5.52 -2.47 -13.89
C TYR A 166 -6.28 -1.25 -13.36
N THR A 167 -6.73 -0.38 -14.25
CA THR A 167 -7.53 0.80 -13.90
C THR A 167 -8.80 0.42 -13.15
N THR A 168 -9.55 -0.56 -13.68
CA THR A 168 -10.77 -1.06 -13.04
C THR A 168 -10.48 -1.59 -11.63
N SER A 169 -9.43 -2.41 -11.47
CA SER A 169 -9.06 -2.95 -10.17
C SER A 169 -8.68 -1.84 -9.18
N LYS A 170 -7.92 -0.83 -9.63
CA LYS A 170 -7.49 0.27 -8.76
C LYS A 170 -8.64 1.24 -8.42
N ALA A 171 -9.61 1.42 -9.32
CA ALA A 171 -10.84 2.16 -9.03
C ALA A 171 -11.73 1.41 -8.02
N ALA A 172 -11.84 0.08 -8.13
CA ALA A 172 -12.59 -0.75 -7.18
C ALA A 172 -12.04 -0.63 -5.75
N ILE A 173 -10.71 -0.49 -5.57
CA ILE A 173 -10.08 -0.28 -4.26
C ILE A 173 -10.58 1.01 -3.59
N ILE A 174 -10.81 2.07 -4.36
CA ILE A 174 -11.37 3.33 -3.83
C ILE A 174 -12.80 3.10 -3.30
N GLY A 175 -13.62 2.36 -4.06
CA GLY A 175 -14.96 1.98 -3.62
C GLY A 175 -14.93 1.13 -2.35
N LEU A 176 -14.09 0.08 -2.31
CA LEU A 176 -13.89 -0.78 -1.14
C LEU A 176 -13.45 0.03 0.09
N THR A 177 -12.50 0.96 -0.07
CA THR A 177 -12.02 1.84 1.00
C THR A 177 -13.16 2.64 1.62
N ARG A 178 -14.01 3.27 0.81
CA ARG A 178 -15.13 4.09 1.27
C ARG A 178 -16.20 3.26 1.95
N ALA A 179 -16.54 2.09 1.40
CA ALA A 179 -17.48 1.17 2.02
C ALA A 179 -17.00 0.74 3.41
N MET A 180 -15.77 0.24 3.52
CA MET A 180 -15.19 -0.17 4.81
C MET A 180 -15.10 0.99 5.81
N ALA A 181 -14.82 2.22 5.36
CA ALA A 181 -14.77 3.40 6.24
C ALA A 181 -16.13 3.73 6.84
N VAL A 182 -17.20 3.58 6.06
CA VAL A 182 -18.58 3.80 6.52
C VAL A 182 -19.03 2.66 7.44
N ASP A 183 -18.79 1.42 7.03
CA ASP A 183 -19.27 0.24 7.74
C ASP A 183 -18.61 0.08 9.13
N HIS A 184 -17.34 0.49 9.28
CA HIS A 184 -16.53 0.24 10.47
C HIS A 184 -16.07 1.50 11.21
N GLY A 185 -16.53 2.68 10.80
CA GLY A 185 -16.23 3.93 11.52
C GLY A 185 -16.74 3.91 12.96
N GLY A 186 -17.92 3.31 13.18
CA GLY A 186 -18.49 3.11 14.53
C GLY A 186 -17.67 2.18 15.43
N ASP A 187 -16.87 1.29 14.84
CA ASP A 187 -15.94 0.39 15.52
C ASP A 187 -14.56 1.05 15.77
N ASN A 188 -14.44 2.35 15.56
CA ASN A 188 -13.18 3.09 15.66
C ASN A 188 -12.12 2.59 14.66
N ILE A 189 -12.55 2.14 13.48
CA ILE A 189 -11.65 1.74 12.36
C ILE A 189 -11.64 2.85 11.31
N ARG A 190 -10.47 3.38 11.01
CA ARG A 190 -10.27 4.31 9.89
C ARG A 190 -9.75 3.55 8.67
N VAL A 191 -10.30 3.84 7.51
CA VAL A 191 -9.84 3.21 6.25
C VAL A 191 -9.61 4.29 5.22
N ASN A 192 -8.37 4.38 4.70
CA ASN A 192 -7.99 5.35 3.69
C ASN A 192 -7.28 4.68 2.51
N CYS A 193 -7.21 5.38 1.40
CA CYS A 193 -6.60 4.93 0.17
C CYS A 193 -5.45 5.85 -0.23
N ILE A 194 -4.37 5.28 -0.74
CA ILE A 194 -3.30 6.03 -1.40
C ILE A 194 -3.31 5.73 -2.89
N CYS A 195 -3.18 6.76 -3.72
CA CYS A 195 -3.02 6.66 -5.17
C CYS A 195 -1.61 7.12 -5.57
N PRO A 196 -0.62 6.21 -5.61
CA PRO A 196 0.73 6.53 -6.07
C PRO A 196 0.76 6.87 -7.56
N GLY A 197 1.64 7.81 -7.92
CA GLY A 197 2.03 8.13 -9.28
C GLY A 197 3.20 7.31 -9.80
N PRO A 198 4.04 7.88 -10.67
CA PRO A 198 5.24 7.22 -11.19
C PRO A 198 6.29 7.04 -10.08
N MET A 199 6.31 5.87 -9.43
CA MET A 199 7.28 5.51 -8.39
C MET A 199 8.40 4.68 -8.99
N TYR A 200 9.66 5.04 -8.72
CA TYR A 200 10.82 4.24 -9.09
C TYR A 200 11.07 3.16 -8.02
N THR A 201 10.52 1.98 -8.27
CA THR A 201 10.53 0.84 -7.33
C THR A 201 10.98 -0.44 -8.05
N PRO A 202 11.39 -1.50 -7.32
CA PRO A 202 11.77 -2.78 -7.91
C PRO A 202 10.76 -3.35 -8.89
N MET A 203 9.47 -3.22 -8.62
CA MET A 203 8.41 -3.66 -9.53
C MET A 203 8.51 -3.00 -10.92
N VAL A 204 9.02 -1.78 -10.97
CA VAL A 204 9.13 -0.98 -12.19
C VAL A 204 10.44 -1.25 -12.92
N TYR A 205 11.57 -1.31 -12.22
CA TYR A 205 12.88 -1.42 -12.86
C TYR A 205 13.45 -2.83 -12.95
N ALA A 206 12.88 -3.83 -12.27
CA ALA A 206 13.39 -5.22 -12.29
C ALA A 206 13.41 -5.87 -13.68
N ARG A 207 12.64 -5.35 -14.64
CA ARG A 207 12.60 -5.81 -16.04
C ARG A 207 13.48 -4.99 -16.99
N GLY A 208 14.28 -4.10 -16.43
CA GLY A 208 15.03 -3.08 -17.15
C GLY A 208 14.17 -1.84 -17.43
N MET A 209 14.78 -0.68 -17.27
CA MET A 209 14.20 0.61 -17.63
C MET A 209 15.28 1.48 -18.24
N SER A 210 15.06 1.96 -19.48
CA SER A 210 15.99 2.89 -20.12
C SER A 210 15.98 4.26 -19.45
N GLU A 211 17.08 4.98 -19.55
CA GLU A 211 17.17 6.37 -19.06
C GLU A 211 16.13 7.27 -19.72
N ALA A 212 15.87 7.09 -21.01
CA ALA A 212 14.84 7.82 -21.75
C ALA A 212 13.44 7.57 -21.18
N ALA A 213 13.09 6.31 -20.88
CA ALA A 213 11.81 5.98 -20.25
C ALA A 213 11.70 6.59 -18.84
N ARG A 214 12.80 6.60 -18.07
CA ARG A 214 12.86 7.23 -16.75
C ARG A 214 12.70 8.74 -16.84
N ALA A 215 13.37 9.39 -17.79
CA ALA A 215 13.24 10.83 -18.02
C ALA A 215 11.81 11.23 -18.41
N GLN A 216 11.14 10.43 -19.27
CA GLN A 216 9.72 10.66 -19.60
C GLN A 216 8.82 10.56 -18.38
N ARG A 217 9.05 9.59 -17.48
CA ARG A 217 8.27 9.44 -16.25
C ARG A 217 8.47 10.63 -15.31
N ALA A 218 9.71 11.10 -15.17
CA ALA A 218 10.03 12.28 -14.40
C ALA A 218 9.37 13.53 -14.99
N LYS A 219 9.45 13.71 -16.33
CA LYS A 219 8.82 14.83 -17.04
C LYS A 219 7.30 14.89 -16.85
N ALA A 220 6.64 13.74 -16.70
CA ALA A 220 5.19 13.66 -16.52
C ALA A 220 4.70 14.27 -15.19
N SER A 221 5.55 14.44 -14.19
CA SER A 221 5.17 15.10 -12.93
C SER A 221 5.39 16.62 -12.99
N VAL A 222 4.58 17.36 -12.24
CA VAL A 222 4.78 18.80 -12.05
C VAL A 222 6.12 19.07 -11.36
N LEU A 223 6.51 18.20 -10.42
CA LEU A 223 7.78 18.29 -9.70
C LEU A 223 9.00 17.86 -10.54
N LYS A 224 8.82 17.44 -11.80
CA LYS A 224 9.85 16.99 -12.75
C LYS A 224 10.78 15.91 -12.22
N ARG A 225 10.25 15.01 -11.38
CA ARG A 225 10.95 13.85 -10.83
C ARG A 225 9.98 12.68 -10.61
N GLU A 226 10.53 11.48 -10.54
CA GLU A 226 9.79 10.32 -10.05
C GLU A 226 9.77 10.33 -8.54
N GLY A 227 8.70 9.78 -7.96
CA GLY A 227 8.68 9.40 -6.57
C GLY A 227 9.41 8.07 -6.34
N THR A 228 9.54 7.70 -5.09
CA THR A 228 10.14 6.46 -4.60
C THR A 228 9.19 5.71 -3.69
N GLY A 229 9.55 4.49 -3.30
CA GLY A 229 8.80 3.77 -2.27
C GLY A 229 8.71 4.53 -0.94
N TRP A 230 9.71 5.36 -0.62
CA TRP A 230 9.72 6.16 0.60
C TRP A 230 8.60 7.22 0.63
N ASP A 231 8.31 7.85 -0.52
CA ASP A 231 7.25 8.86 -0.61
C ASP A 231 5.88 8.23 -0.29
N VAL A 232 5.64 7.02 -0.79
CA VAL A 232 4.43 6.24 -0.45
C VAL A 232 4.46 5.76 1.00
N GLY A 233 5.60 5.26 1.47
CA GLY A 233 5.79 4.81 2.85
C GLY A 233 5.50 5.90 3.88
N HIS A 234 5.94 7.14 3.64
CA HIS A 234 5.61 8.29 4.50
C HIS A 234 4.10 8.59 4.52
N ALA A 235 3.42 8.49 3.38
CA ALA A 235 1.98 8.66 3.30
C ALA A 235 1.22 7.55 4.05
N VAL A 236 1.68 6.29 3.93
CA VAL A 236 1.14 5.15 4.71
C VAL A 236 1.32 5.41 6.21
N ARG A 237 2.54 5.75 6.65
CA ARG A 237 2.83 6.06 8.05
C ARG A 237 1.92 7.17 8.59
N PHE A 238 1.73 8.25 7.83
CA PHE A 238 0.83 9.36 8.21
C PHE A 238 -0.61 8.88 8.36
N LEU A 239 -1.18 8.20 7.37
CA LEU A 239 -2.58 7.78 7.42
C LEU A 239 -2.85 6.70 8.48
N LEU A 240 -1.85 5.89 8.84
CA LEU A 240 -1.96 4.91 9.91
C LEU A 240 -1.75 5.53 11.30
N SER A 241 -1.16 6.71 11.40
CA SER A 241 -0.85 7.38 12.67
C SER A 241 -2.05 8.11 13.28
N ASP A 242 -1.91 8.55 14.52
CA ASP A 242 -2.90 9.37 15.22
C ASP A 242 -2.96 10.81 14.70
N HIS A 243 -1.97 11.26 13.91
CA HIS A 243 -2.06 12.51 13.18
C HIS A 243 -3.21 12.51 12.16
N ALA A 244 -3.62 11.35 11.67
CA ALA A 244 -4.76 11.16 10.77
C ALA A 244 -6.04 10.71 11.49
N ARG A 245 -6.19 10.92 12.81
CA ARG A 245 -7.31 10.40 13.61
C ARG A 245 -8.71 10.87 13.17
N TYR A 246 -8.78 11.95 12.41
CA TYR A 246 -10.05 12.47 11.87
C TYR A 246 -10.12 12.34 10.33
N ILE A 247 -9.32 11.44 9.75
CA ILE A 247 -9.26 11.18 8.30
C ILE A 247 -9.68 9.72 8.05
N THR A 248 -10.83 9.53 7.39
CA THR A 248 -11.33 8.22 6.95
C THR A 248 -12.07 8.33 5.62
N GLY A 249 -12.09 7.28 4.81
CA GLY A 249 -12.73 7.24 3.49
C GLY A 249 -12.03 8.09 2.41
N GLN A 250 -10.84 8.63 2.71
CA GLN A 250 -10.15 9.57 1.83
C GLN A 250 -9.21 8.87 0.83
N VAL A 251 -8.98 9.56 -0.28
CA VAL A 251 -8.03 9.18 -1.31
C VAL A 251 -6.90 10.19 -1.32
N LEU A 252 -5.73 9.79 -0.85
CA LEU A 252 -4.53 10.62 -0.86
C LEU A 252 -3.72 10.33 -2.12
N VAL A 253 -3.57 11.34 -2.98
CA VAL A 253 -2.75 11.24 -4.20
C VAL A 253 -1.30 11.59 -3.87
N VAL A 254 -0.37 10.69 -4.23
CA VAL A 254 1.08 10.85 -4.03
C VAL A 254 1.74 10.66 -5.38
N ASP A 255 1.78 11.70 -6.21
CA ASP A 255 2.11 11.57 -7.64
C ASP A 255 2.98 12.69 -8.23
N GLY A 256 3.45 13.62 -7.40
CA GLY A 256 4.21 14.77 -7.87
C GLY A 256 3.41 15.71 -8.80
N GLY A 257 2.08 15.65 -8.73
CA GLY A 257 1.17 16.48 -9.53
C GLY A 257 0.85 15.94 -10.92
N VAL A 258 1.16 14.66 -11.22
CA VAL A 258 0.87 14.05 -12.54
C VAL A 258 -0.61 14.14 -12.91
N THR A 259 -1.52 13.97 -11.94
CA THR A 259 -2.97 14.03 -12.20
C THR A 259 -3.49 15.44 -12.47
N LEU A 260 -2.73 16.46 -12.11
CA LEU A 260 -3.09 17.88 -12.32
C LEU A 260 -2.65 18.41 -13.70
N GLN A 261 -1.68 17.75 -14.33
CA GLN A 261 -1.06 18.26 -15.54
C GLN A 261 -1.76 17.71 -16.79
N ALA A 262 -2.19 18.61 -17.69
CA ALA A 262 -2.53 18.26 -19.06
C ALA A 262 -1.25 17.85 -19.85
N PRO A 263 -1.37 17.12 -20.96
CA PRO A 263 -0.25 16.94 -21.87
C PRO A 263 0.34 18.30 -22.25
N GLU A 264 1.68 18.42 -22.21
CA GLU A 264 2.34 19.64 -22.70
C GLU A 264 1.90 19.86 -24.15
N ARG A 265 1.36 21.04 -24.45
CA ARG A 265 1.18 21.45 -25.83
C ARG A 265 2.58 21.62 -26.41
N GLU A 266 2.86 21.01 -27.57
CA GLU A 266 4.03 21.38 -28.33
C GLU A 266 4.00 22.90 -28.52
N SER A 267 5.02 23.58 -28.00
CA SER A 267 5.16 25.00 -28.25
C SER A 267 5.34 25.15 -29.76
N GLN A 268 4.30 25.58 -30.45
CA GLN A 268 4.52 26.18 -31.74
C GLN A 268 5.44 27.37 -31.47
N ASP A 269 6.63 27.32 -32.06
CA ASP A 269 7.61 28.39 -31.94
C ASP A 269 6.92 29.74 -32.12
N ARG A 270 7.04 30.61 -31.11
CA ARG A 270 6.68 32.01 -31.20
C ARG A 270 7.81 32.77 -31.81
#